data_d976b88887e88471139dfa18e79b6bed
#
_entry.id   d976b88887e88471139dfa18e79b6bed
#
_cell.length_a   1.000
_cell.length_b   1.000
_cell.length_c   1.000
_cell.angle_alpha   90.00
_cell.angle_beta   90.00
_cell.angle_gamma   90.00
#
_symmetry.space_group_name_H-M   'P 1'
#
loop_
_entity.id
_entity.type
_entity.pdbx_description
1 polymer ?
#
loop_
_entity_poly.entity_id
_entity_poly.type
_entity_poly.pdbx_seq_one_letter_code
_entity_poly.pdbx_strand_id
1 'polypeptide(L)' 'MSKFIKLTSILDDEVIYLNVNYIVSIYRIERGTQVTIKLYATEKIQRNLGYIVRESPEAIMSKIECY' A
#
# COMPACT_ATOMS: atom_id res chain seq x y z
N MET A 1 11.95 -8.28 11.26
CA MET A 1 12.29 -7.99 9.85
C MET A 1 11.16 -7.31 9.12
N SER A 2 11.50 -6.34 8.29
CA SER A 2 10.51 -5.65 7.47
C SER A 2 10.14 -6.49 6.25
N LYS A 3 8.86 -6.51 5.94
CA LYS A 3 8.36 -7.18 4.75
C LYS A 3 7.85 -6.12 3.78
N PHE A 4 8.33 -6.19 2.55
CA PHE A 4 7.88 -5.29 1.49
C PHE A 4 7.10 -6.07 0.46
N ILE A 5 6.03 -5.47 -0.05
CA ILE A 5 5.28 -6.03 -1.16
C ILE A 5 5.42 -5.11 -2.37
N LYS A 6 5.42 -5.71 -3.54
CA LYS A 6 5.56 -5.00 -4.81
C LYS A 6 4.18 -4.74 -5.40
N LEU A 7 3.91 -3.48 -5.68
CA LEU A 7 2.65 -3.05 -6.27
C LEU A 7 2.92 -2.15 -7.46
N THR A 8 1.93 -1.96 -8.31
CA THR A 8 2.06 -1.14 -9.51
C THR A 8 1.14 0.07 -9.41
N SER A 9 1.71 1.26 -9.47
CA SER A 9 0.94 2.50 -9.44
C SER A 9 0.08 2.59 -10.70
N ILE A 10 -1.17 2.99 -10.54
CA ILE A 10 -2.08 3.14 -11.68
C ILE A 10 -1.80 4.40 -12.49
N LEU A 11 -1.15 5.38 -11.87
CA LEU A 11 -0.94 6.68 -12.52
C LEU A 11 0.16 6.65 -13.56
N ASP A 12 1.25 5.96 -13.29
CA ASP A 12 2.43 6.00 -14.14
C ASP A 12 3.03 4.63 -14.43
N ASP A 13 2.34 3.56 -14.01
CA ASP A 13 2.81 2.18 -14.14
C ASP A 13 4.13 1.90 -13.43
N GLU A 14 4.55 2.79 -12.56
CA GLU A 14 5.75 2.60 -11.79
C GLU A 14 5.56 1.54 -10.71
N VAL A 15 6.61 0.78 -10.46
CA VAL A 15 6.61 -0.20 -9.39
C VAL A 15 6.89 0.51 -8.08
N ILE A 16 6.07 0.21 -7.07
CA ILE A 16 6.30 0.72 -5.72
C ILE A 16 6.43 -0.45 -4.76
N TYR A 17 7.27 -0.29 -3.76
CA TYR A 17 7.46 -1.27 -2.71
C TYR A 17 6.98 -0.66 -1.40
N LEU A 18 6.01 -1.29 -0.78
CA LEU A 18 5.43 -0.79 0.46
C LEU A 18 5.74 -1.74 1.61
N ASN A 19 6.12 -1.15 2.74
CA ASN A 19 6.34 -1.92 3.96
C ASN A 19 4.98 -2.28 4.54
N VAL A 20 4.73 -3.58 4.68
CA VAL A 20 3.45 -4.11 5.16
C VAL A 20 3.10 -3.55 6.54
N ASN A 21 4.11 -3.30 7.37
CA ASN A 21 3.87 -2.81 8.73
C ASN A 21 3.27 -1.41 8.77
N TYR A 22 3.37 -0.66 7.67
CA TYR A 22 2.85 0.69 7.62
C TYR A 22 1.53 0.81 6.87
N ILE A 23 1.00 -0.31 6.37
CA ILE A 23 -0.28 -0.31 5.68
C ILE A 23 -1.39 -0.29 6.72
N VAL A 24 -2.27 0.71 6.64
CA VAL A 24 -3.39 0.86 7.56
C VAL A 24 -4.71 0.40 6.96
N SER A 25 -4.88 0.56 5.66
CA SER A 25 -6.13 0.15 5.02
C SER A 25 -5.91 -0.15 3.55
N ILE A 26 -6.71 -1.08 3.05
CA ILE A 26 -6.73 -1.48 1.65
C ILE A 26 -8.19 -1.57 1.27
N TYR A 27 -8.62 -0.81 0.26
CA TYR A 27 -10.00 -0.90 -0.19
C TYR A 27 -10.11 -0.62 -1.68
N ARG A 28 -11.14 -1.24 -2.26
CA ARG A 28 -11.40 -1.13 -3.70
C ARG A 28 -12.02 0.21 -4.02
N ILE A 29 -11.53 0.83 -5.08
CA ILE A 29 -12.13 2.03 -5.64
C ILE A 29 -12.40 1.77 -7.12
N GLU A 30 -13.06 2.72 -7.78
CA GLU A 30 -13.45 2.56 -9.17
C GLU A 30 -12.27 2.28 -10.09
N ARG A 31 -11.13 2.93 -9.87
CA ARG A 31 -9.96 2.80 -10.74
C ARG A 31 -9.03 1.65 -10.38
N GLY A 32 -9.17 1.08 -9.21
CA GLY A 32 -8.24 0.06 -8.74
C GLY A 32 -8.37 -0.16 -7.25
N THR A 33 -7.28 -0.11 -6.54
CA THR A 33 -7.26 -0.31 -5.10
C THR A 33 -6.48 0.81 -4.44
N GLN A 34 -7.05 1.40 -3.41
CA GLN A 34 -6.33 2.39 -2.62
C GLN A 34 -5.68 1.70 -1.42
N VAL A 35 -4.39 1.88 -1.31
CA VAL A 35 -3.60 1.39 -0.18
C VAL A 35 -3.13 2.62 0.60
N THR A 36 -3.56 2.70 1.85
CA THR A 36 -3.21 3.83 2.71
C THR A 36 -2.11 3.38 3.67
N ILE A 37 -1.04 4.13 3.69
CA ILE A 37 0.06 3.87 4.62
C ILE A 37 0.16 5.00 5.62
N LYS A 38 0.77 4.70 6.76
CA LYS A 38 0.97 5.65 7.82
C LYS A 38 2.43 6.06 7.86
N LEU A 39 2.68 7.35 7.77
CA LEU A 39 4.04 7.91 7.84
C LEU A 39 4.21 8.65 9.15
N TYR A 40 5.34 8.44 9.78
CA TYR A 40 5.73 9.16 10.99
C TYR A 40 6.84 10.13 10.63
N ALA A 41 6.50 11.41 10.53
CA ALA A 41 7.48 12.44 10.26
C ALA A 41 8.22 12.83 11.55
N THR A 42 7.47 12.89 12.67
CA THR A 42 8.01 13.07 14.02
C THR A 42 7.11 12.31 14.98
N GLU A 43 7.49 12.26 16.25
CA GLU A 43 6.64 11.63 17.27
C GLU A 43 5.25 12.26 17.37
N LYS A 44 5.13 13.53 17.00
CA LYS A 44 3.87 14.26 17.10
C LYS A 44 3.11 14.38 15.79
N ILE A 45 3.80 14.17 14.65
CA ILE A 45 3.19 14.35 13.35
C ILE A 45 3.05 13.01 12.67
N GLN A 46 1.80 12.60 12.44
CA GLN A 46 1.46 11.40 11.71
C GLN A 46 0.75 11.82 10.43
N ARG A 47 1.14 11.24 9.32
CA ARG A 47 0.49 11.49 8.04
C ARG A 47 0.07 10.18 7.43
N ASN A 48 -1.09 10.19 6.77
CA ASN A 48 -1.54 9.07 5.97
C ASN A 48 -1.34 9.42 4.51
N LEU A 49 -0.75 8.49 3.78
CA LEU A 49 -0.49 8.66 2.36
C LEU A 49 -1.20 7.54 1.61
N GLY A 50 -1.97 7.89 0.60
CA GLY A 50 -2.71 6.92 -0.19
C GLY A 50 -2.04 6.68 -1.53
N TYR A 51 -1.93 5.41 -1.90
CA TYR A 51 -1.48 5.00 -3.22
C TYR A 51 -2.60 4.26 -3.93
N ILE A 52 -2.79 4.56 -5.20
CA ILE A 52 -3.76 3.84 -6.01
C ILE A 52 -2.99 2.89 -6.91
N VAL A 53 -3.27 1.59 -6.78
CA VAL A 53 -2.52 0.55 -7.47
C VAL A 53 -3.45 -0.30 -8.32
N ARG A 54 -2.88 -1.02 -9.29
CA ARG A 54 -3.62 -1.87 -10.21
C ARG A 54 -4.07 -3.19 -9.58
N GLU A 55 -3.30 -3.68 -8.63
CA GLU A 55 -3.58 -4.95 -7.98
C GLU A 55 -4.91 -4.89 -7.22
N SER A 56 -5.68 -5.98 -7.25
CA SER A 56 -6.92 -6.05 -6.49
C SER A 56 -6.64 -6.17 -5.00
N PRO A 57 -7.61 -5.81 -4.13
CA PRO A 57 -7.41 -6.00 -2.69
C PRO A 57 -7.08 -7.45 -2.35
N GLU A 58 -7.70 -8.40 -3.04
CA GLU A 58 -7.45 -9.82 -2.82
C GLU A 58 -6.02 -10.20 -3.19
N ALA A 59 -5.51 -9.66 -4.29
CA ALA A 59 -4.13 -9.92 -4.72
C ALA A 59 -3.14 -9.33 -3.72
N ILE A 60 -3.43 -8.14 -3.20
CA ILE A 60 -2.58 -7.49 -2.22
C ILE A 60 -2.56 -8.29 -0.92
N MET A 61 -3.73 -8.71 -0.45
CA MET A 61 -3.83 -9.51 0.76
C MET A 61 -3.08 -10.83 0.60
N SER A 62 -3.16 -11.43 -0.58
CA SER A 62 -2.44 -12.66 -0.86
C SER A 62 -0.92 -12.45 -0.75
N LYS A 63 -0.43 -11.32 -1.25
CA LYS A 63 0.99 -10.99 -1.12
C LYS A 63 1.40 -10.81 0.34
N ILE A 64 0.54 -10.22 1.15
CA ILE A 64 0.81 -10.00 2.57
C ILE A 64 0.83 -11.33 3.32
N GLU A 65 -0.09 -12.22 3.00
CA GLU A 65 -0.25 -13.49 3.70
C GLU A 65 0.73 -14.57 3.25
N CYS A 66 1.18 -14.51 2.02
CA CYS A 66 2.07 -15.52 1.43
C CYS A 66 3.54 -15.32 1.79
N TYR A 67 3.82 -15.25 3.07
CA TYR A 67 5.21 -15.00 3.44
C TYR A 67 5.78 -16.05 4.36
#